data_8445b029278e022d9cc446a4fbc9e964
#
_entry.id   8445b029278e022d9cc446a4fbc9e964
#
_cell.length_a   1.000
_cell.length_b   1.000
_cell.length_c   1.000
_cell.angle_alpha   90.00
_cell.angle_beta   90.00
_cell.angle_gamma   90.00
#
_symmetry.space_group_name_H-M   'P 1'
#
loop_
_entity.id
_entity.type
_entity.pdbx_description
1 polymer ?
#
loop_
_entity_poly.entity_id
_entity_poly.type
_entity_poly.pdbx_seq_one_letter_code
_entity_poly.pdbx_strand_id
1 'polypeptide(L)'
;MSRLSPDQLRSHRFFAPDDLRAFGHRSRHKQLGINDEEYKGKPVIAILNTWNDLLPCHSHFRQRAEEIKRGIWQAGGYPVEMPVMGLSETFMKPPSMLYRNMLAMEVEETLRAHPVDGAVLMGGCDKTVPALLMGAMMVDIPIVFMPGGAMMRASWRGEPLASGSDAWKYWAERGGGNPPCEDWED
;
A
#
# COMPACT_ATOMS: atom_id res chain seq x y z
N MET A 1 -1.29 -12.84 -23.52
CA MET A 1 -1.94 -13.63 -22.46
C MET A 1 -3.45 -13.56 -22.66
N SER A 2 -4.15 -14.71 -22.74
CA SER A 2 -5.61 -14.73 -22.79
C SER A 2 -6.18 -14.26 -21.46
N ARG A 3 -7.29 -13.49 -21.48
CA ARG A 3 -8.01 -13.16 -20.23
C ARG A 3 -8.55 -14.45 -19.62
N LEU A 4 -8.41 -14.58 -18.29
CA LEU A 4 -9.08 -15.65 -17.55
C LEU A 4 -10.59 -15.48 -17.67
N SER A 5 -11.30 -16.59 -17.82
CA SER A 5 -12.76 -16.59 -17.72
C SER A 5 -13.20 -16.40 -16.27
N PRO A 6 -14.41 -15.88 -16.00
CA PRO A 6 -14.88 -15.62 -14.64
C PRO A 6 -14.80 -16.82 -13.70
N ASP A 7 -15.00 -18.03 -14.18
CA ASP A 7 -14.92 -19.29 -13.42
C ASP A 7 -13.49 -19.67 -13.03
N GLN A 8 -12.47 -19.12 -13.69
CA GLN A 8 -11.06 -19.31 -13.36
C GLN A 8 -10.52 -18.33 -12.31
N LEU A 9 -11.29 -17.31 -11.96
CA LEU A 9 -10.91 -16.32 -10.94
C LEU A 9 -10.93 -16.95 -9.54
N ARG A 10 -9.97 -16.59 -8.69
CA ARG A 10 -9.94 -17.02 -7.27
C ARG A 10 -11.16 -16.53 -6.53
N SER A 11 -11.61 -15.31 -6.81
CA SER A 11 -12.81 -14.70 -6.23
C SER A 11 -14.11 -15.43 -6.56
N HIS A 12 -14.16 -16.16 -7.68
CA HIS A 12 -15.34 -16.92 -8.11
C HIS A 12 -15.83 -17.89 -7.02
N ARG A 13 -14.92 -18.61 -6.35
CA ARG A 13 -15.26 -19.55 -5.27
C ARG A 13 -15.93 -18.90 -4.06
N PHE A 14 -15.80 -17.59 -3.88
CA PHE A 14 -16.40 -16.84 -2.79
C PHE A 14 -17.79 -16.30 -3.11
N PHE A 15 -18.03 -15.96 -4.37
CA PHE A 15 -19.22 -15.21 -4.74
C PHE A 15 -20.19 -15.97 -5.65
N ALA A 16 -19.71 -16.92 -6.43
CA ALA A 16 -20.54 -17.60 -7.44
C ALA A 16 -21.33 -18.81 -6.92
N PRO A 17 -20.83 -19.66 -5.99
CA PRO A 17 -21.55 -20.84 -5.56
C PRO A 17 -22.93 -20.53 -4.97
N ASP A 18 -23.87 -21.47 -5.14
CA ASP A 18 -25.18 -21.42 -4.51
C ASP A 18 -25.15 -22.22 -3.19
N ASP A 19 -24.38 -21.72 -2.22
CA ASP A 19 -24.24 -22.27 -0.90
C ASP A 19 -24.33 -21.20 0.19
N LEU A 20 -24.41 -21.64 1.45
CA LEU A 20 -24.53 -20.77 2.61
C LEU A 20 -23.35 -19.79 2.75
N ARG A 21 -22.12 -20.21 2.40
CA ARG A 21 -20.93 -19.36 2.53
C ARG A 21 -20.97 -18.24 1.50
N ALA A 22 -21.16 -18.57 0.24
CA ALA A 22 -21.24 -17.57 -0.83
C ALA A 22 -22.44 -16.63 -0.64
N PHE A 23 -23.58 -17.15 -0.16
CA PHE A 23 -24.71 -16.32 0.27
C PHE A 23 -24.29 -15.32 1.36
N GLY A 24 -23.56 -15.77 2.37
CA GLY A 24 -23.01 -14.91 3.42
C GLY A 24 -22.09 -13.81 2.86
N HIS A 25 -21.18 -14.16 1.94
CA HIS A 25 -20.29 -13.19 1.31
C HIS A 25 -21.07 -12.14 0.51
N ARG A 26 -22.01 -12.54 -0.33
CA ARG A 26 -22.87 -11.62 -1.09
C ARG A 26 -23.70 -10.72 -0.18
N SER A 27 -24.25 -11.29 0.91
CA SER A 27 -24.99 -10.51 1.90
C SER A 27 -24.13 -9.41 2.55
N ARG A 28 -22.86 -9.70 2.86
CA ARG A 28 -21.94 -8.69 3.42
C ARG A 28 -21.61 -7.57 2.43
N HIS A 29 -21.46 -7.88 1.16
CA HIS A 29 -21.29 -6.86 0.11
C HIS A 29 -22.51 -5.92 0.07
N LYS A 30 -23.70 -6.48 0.11
CA LYS A 30 -24.94 -5.68 0.15
C LYS A 30 -25.05 -4.78 1.40
N GLN A 31 -24.57 -5.23 2.55
CA GLN A 31 -24.48 -4.40 3.76
C GLN A 31 -23.53 -3.20 3.61
N LEU A 32 -22.51 -3.32 2.74
CA LEU A 32 -21.60 -2.23 2.39
C LEU A 32 -22.16 -1.32 1.27
N GLY A 33 -23.37 -1.58 0.78
CA GLY A 33 -23.97 -0.84 -0.33
C GLY A 33 -23.49 -1.26 -1.71
N ILE A 34 -22.82 -2.42 -1.82
CA ILE A 34 -22.23 -2.92 -3.07
C ILE A 34 -23.23 -3.87 -3.74
N ASN A 35 -23.55 -3.59 -4.99
CA ASN A 35 -24.46 -4.40 -5.80
C ASN A 35 -23.72 -5.57 -6.49
N ASP A 36 -24.48 -6.62 -6.80
CA ASP A 36 -23.94 -7.82 -7.45
C ASP A 36 -23.25 -7.53 -8.79
N GLU A 37 -23.74 -6.56 -9.55
CA GLU A 37 -23.18 -6.14 -10.86
C GLU A 37 -21.81 -5.47 -10.75
N GLU A 38 -21.45 -4.99 -9.57
CA GLU A 38 -20.18 -4.32 -9.35
C GLU A 38 -19.01 -5.31 -9.27
N TYR A 39 -19.21 -6.53 -8.76
CA TYR A 39 -18.14 -7.49 -8.51
C TYR A 39 -18.31 -8.86 -9.19
N LYS A 40 -19.57 -9.32 -9.43
CA LYS A 40 -19.79 -10.65 -10.04
C LYS A 40 -19.15 -10.78 -11.39
N GLY A 41 -18.34 -11.82 -11.56
CA GLY A 41 -17.64 -12.12 -12.81
C GLY A 41 -16.50 -11.18 -13.16
N LYS A 42 -16.15 -10.25 -12.27
CA LYS A 42 -15.00 -9.36 -12.45
C LYS A 42 -13.83 -9.80 -11.56
N PRO A 43 -12.58 -9.61 -11.99
CA PRO A 43 -11.44 -9.85 -11.14
C PRO A 43 -11.44 -8.86 -9.97
N VAL A 44 -11.28 -9.39 -8.76
CA VAL A 44 -11.15 -8.60 -7.53
C VAL A 44 -9.68 -8.23 -7.34
N ILE A 45 -9.39 -6.93 -7.35
CA ILE A 45 -8.03 -6.40 -7.25
C ILE A 45 -7.84 -5.72 -5.89
N ALA A 46 -6.98 -6.30 -5.06
CA ALA A 46 -6.58 -5.69 -3.79
C ALA A 46 -5.69 -4.47 -4.04
N ILE A 47 -5.89 -3.41 -3.27
CA ILE A 47 -4.98 -2.26 -3.20
C ILE A 47 -4.41 -2.29 -1.79
N LEU A 48 -3.18 -2.81 -1.65
CA LEU A 48 -2.49 -2.85 -0.36
C LEU A 48 -1.84 -1.49 -0.11
N ASN A 49 -2.45 -0.71 0.78
CA ASN A 49 -2.09 0.67 1.04
C ASN A 49 -1.35 0.81 2.38
N THR A 50 -0.09 1.22 2.33
CA THR A 50 0.77 1.44 3.51
C THR A 50 0.68 2.88 4.05
N TRP A 51 -0.40 3.59 3.77
CA TRP A 51 -0.62 4.93 4.30
C TRP A 51 -0.80 4.94 5.81
N ASN A 52 -0.20 5.93 6.48
CA ASN A 52 -0.57 6.36 7.83
C ASN A 52 -0.14 7.83 8.06
N ASP A 53 -0.68 8.49 9.08
CA ASP A 53 -0.41 9.90 9.37
C ASP A 53 1.03 10.19 9.83
N LEU A 54 1.74 9.16 10.31
CA LEU A 54 3.13 9.28 10.77
C LEU A 54 4.15 8.93 9.67
N LEU A 55 3.72 8.77 8.41
CA LEU A 55 4.58 8.36 7.31
C LEU A 55 4.56 9.41 6.19
N PRO A 56 5.40 10.45 6.26
CA PRO A 56 5.39 11.57 5.30
C PRO A 56 5.55 11.12 3.84
N CYS A 57 6.41 10.12 3.60
CA CYS A 57 6.62 9.56 2.26
C CYS A 57 5.37 8.95 1.62
N HIS A 58 4.35 8.59 2.42
CA HIS A 58 3.10 7.98 1.97
C HIS A 58 1.87 8.87 2.23
N SER A 59 2.06 10.12 2.63
CA SER A 59 0.96 11.04 2.96
C SER A 59 -0.08 11.20 1.83
N HIS A 60 0.36 11.13 0.58
CA HIS A 60 -0.47 11.24 -0.61
C HIS A 60 -1.16 9.93 -1.03
N PHE A 61 -0.88 8.80 -0.38
CA PHE A 61 -1.41 7.48 -0.79
C PHE A 61 -2.92 7.36 -0.65
N ARG A 62 -3.56 8.05 0.29
CA ARG A 62 -5.03 8.07 0.35
C ARG A 62 -5.65 8.57 -0.95
N GLN A 63 -5.14 9.69 -1.47
CA GLN A 63 -5.62 10.25 -2.73
C GLN A 63 -5.28 9.33 -3.91
N ARG A 64 -4.06 8.78 -3.94
CA ARG A 64 -3.61 7.88 -5.00
C ARG A 64 -4.42 6.57 -5.05
N ALA A 65 -4.84 6.05 -3.90
CA ALA A 65 -5.70 4.87 -3.86
C ALA A 65 -7.01 5.10 -4.62
N GLU A 66 -7.62 6.29 -4.52
CA GLU A 66 -8.83 6.62 -5.27
C GLU A 66 -8.59 6.67 -6.79
N GLU A 67 -7.41 7.12 -7.21
CA GLU A 67 -7.03 7.11 -8.63
C GLU A 67 -6.83 5.68 -9.15
N ILE A 68 -6.20 4.83 -8.33
CA ILE A 68 -6.03 3.40 -8.65
C ILE A 68 -7.39 2.70 -8.74
N LYS A 69 -8.31 2.93 -7.81
CA LYS A 69 -9.67 2.39 -7.87
C LYS A 69 -10.35 2.72 -9.20
N ARG A 70 -10.26 3.99 -9.62
CA ARG A 70 -10.81 4.42 -10.93
C ARG A 70 -10.18 3.66 -12.09
N GLY A 71 -8.85 3.49 -12.10
CA GLY A 71 -8.15 2.73 -13.12
C GLY A 71 -8.57 1.26 -13.17
N ILE A 72 -8.77 0.62 -12.01
CA ILE A 72 -9.24 -0.76 -11.91
C ILE A 72 -10.67 -0.88 -12.45
N TRP A 73 -11.57 0.04 -12.10
CA TRP A 73 -12.93 0.09 -12.64
C TRP A 73 -12.95 0.24 -14.16
N GLN A 74 -12.13 1.15 -14.69
CA GLN A 74 -12.02 1.36 -16.14
C GLN A 74 -11.50 0.11 -16.88
N ALA A 75 -10.64 -0.67 -16.22
CA ALA A 75 -10.14 -1.93 -16.76
C ALA A 75 -11.13 -3.09 -16.64
N GLY A 76 -12.28 -2.89 -16.00
CA GLY A 76 -13.31 -3.90 -15.80
C GLY A 76 -13.08 -4.80 -14.57
N GLY A 77 -12.21 -4.39 -13.64
CA GLY A 77 -12.00 -5.06 -12.35
C GLY A 77 -12.85 -4.47 -11.23
N TYR A 78 -12.84 -5.12 -10.07
CA TYR A 78 -13.44 -4.65 -8.83
C TYR A 78 -12.34 -4.33 -7.81
N PRO A 79 -12.12 -3.04 -7.46
CA PRO A 79 -11.07 -2.64 -6.52
C PRO A 79 -11.52 -2.82 -5.07
N VAL A 80 -10.63 -3.35 -4.24
CA VAL A 80 -10.80 -3.46 -2.80
C VAL A 80 -9.56 -2.89 -2.12
N GLU A 81 -9.69 -1.76 -1.44
CA GLU A 81 -8.60 -1.18 -0.67
C GLU A 81 -8.46 -1.88 0.67
N MET A 82 -7.24 -2.30 0.98
CA MET A 82 -6.88 -3.02 2.20
C MET A 82 -5.66 -2.34 2.83
N PRO A 83 -5.84 -1.60 3.93
CA PRO A 83 -4.73 -1.01 4.65
C PRO A 83 -3.80 -2.10 5.20
N VAL A 84 -2.50 -1.89 5.06
CA VAL A 84 -1.46 -2.73 5.66
C VAL A 84 -0.47 -1.84 6.40
N MET A 85 0.38 -2.42 7.24
CA MET A 85 1.31 -1.68 8.09
C MET A 85 2.19 -0.70 7.28
N GLY A 86 2.14 0.58 7.63
CA GLY A 86 3.07 1.59 7.14
C GLY A 86 4.25 1.74 8.10
N LEU A 87 5.48 1.46 7.61
CA LEU A 87 6.70 1.53 8.42
C LEU A 87 7.30 2.94 8.38
N SER A 88 6.99 3.75 9.37
CA SER A 88 7.50 5.12 9.50
C SER A 88 8.81 5.14 10.27
N GLU A 89 9.94 5.06 9.58
CA GLU A 89 11.27 4.91 10.19
C GLU A 89 11.58 6.00 11.21
N THR A 90 11.20 7.23 10.95
CA THR A 90 11.48 8.38 11.82
C THR A 90 10.72 8.35 13.16
N PHE A 91 9.61 7.62 13.23
CA PHE A 91 8.72 7.55 14.39
C PHE A 91 8.66 6.19 15.06
N MET A 92 9.39 5.19 14.56
CA MET A 92 9.35 3.83 15.10
C MET A 92 10.52 3.55 16.05
N LYS A 93 10.18 2.91 17.17
CA LYS A 93 11.15 2.34 18.13
C LYS A 93 10.62 0.98 18.58
N PRO A 94 11.42 -0.08 18.51
CA PRO A 94 12.75 -0.19 17.90
C PRO A 94 12.75 0.08 16.38
N PRO A 95 13.90 0.09 15.69
CA PRO A 95 14.02 0.50 14.30
C PRO A 95 13.08 -0.25 13.36
N SER A 96 12.56 0.44 12.35
CA SER A 96 11.59 -0.09 11.37
C SER A 96 12.03 -1.38 10.66
N MET A 97 13.34 -1.63 10.58
CA MET A 97 13.89 -2.85 10.01
C MET A 97 13.38 -4.13 10.69
N LEU A 98 13.13 -4.10 12.00
CA LEU A 98 12.61 -5.25 12.75
C LEU A 98 11.17 -5.60 12.37
N TYR A 99 10.41 -4.64 11.86
CA TYR A 99 9.01 -4.82 11.47
C TYR A 99 8.84 -5.17 9.99
N ARG A 100 9.90 -5.09 9.18
CA ARG A 100 9.84 -5.38 7.75
C ARG A 100 9.30 -6.78 7.46
N ASN A 101 9.75 -7.78 8.21
CA ASN A 101 9.28 -9.16 8.03
C ASN A 101 7.83 -9.34 8.49
N MET A 102 7.40 -8.61 9.52
CA MET A 102 6.01 -8.64 9.98
C MET A 102 5.07 -8.11 8.89
N LEU A 103 5.43 -6.99 8.25
CA LEU A 103 4.67 -6.47 7.10
C LEU A 103 4.66 -7.47 5.94
N ALA A 104 5.77 -8.15 5.65
CA ALA A 104 5.79 -9.17 4.60
C ALA A 104 4.82 -10.33 4.91
N MET A 105 4.78 -10.80 6.15
CA MET A 105 3.83 -11.82 6.60
C MET A 105 2.38 -11.33 6.52
N GLU A 106 2.11 -10.10 6.94
CA GLU A 106 0.79 -9.48 6.85
C GLU A 106 0.30 -9.44 5.40
N VAL A 107 1.15 -9.01 4.48
CA VAL A 107 0.85 -8.95 3.03
C VAL A 107 0.54 -10.34 2.48
N GLU A 108 1.37 -11.33 2.77
CA GLU A 108 1.17 -12.71 2.34
C GLU A 108 -0.17 -13.25 2.83
N GLU A 109 -0.43 -13.16 4.13
CA GLU A 109 -1.65 -13.70 4.73
C GLU A 109 -2.89 -12.93 4.27
N THR A 110 -2.80 -11.61 4.13
CA THR A 110 -3.89 -10.81 3.59
C THR A 110 -4.29 -11.26 2.19
N LEU A 111 -3.31 -11.47 1.29
CA LEU A 111 -3.58 -11.92 -0.07
C LEU A 111 -4.04 -13.38 -0.15
N ARG A 112 -3.60 -14.24 0.77
CA ARG A 112 -4.03 -15.64 0.83
C ARG A 112 -5.46 -15.78 1.35
N ALA A 113 -5.80 -15.02 2.39
CA ALA A 113 -7.07 -15.16 3.10
C ALA A 113 -8.27 -14.57 2.34
N HIS A 114 -8.04 -13.53 1.54
CA HIS A 114 -9.13 -12.79 0.88
C HIS A 114 -9.39 -13.26 -0.56
N PRO A 115 -10.62 -13.00 -1.08
CA PRO A 115 -11.04 -13.40 -2.42
C PRO A 115 -10.48 -12.46 -3.50
N VAL A 116 -9.16 -12.35 -3.59
CA VAL A 116 -8.50 -11.43 -4.52
C VAL A 116 -7.83 -12.19 -5.67
N ASP A 117 -7.90 -11.63 -6.87
CA ASP A 117 -7.38 -12.22 -8.11
C ASP A 117 -6.07 -11.56 -8.55
N GLY A 118 -5.75 -10.41 -7.98
CA GLY A 118 -4.52 -9.67 -8.21
C GLY A 118 -4.36 -8.57 -7.19
N ALA A 119 -3.20 -7.91 -7.16
CA ALA A 119 -2.92 -6.85 -6.20
C ALA A 119 -2.15 -5.68 -6.80
N VAL A 120 -2.47 -4.48 -6.32
CA VAL A 120 -1.65 -3.27 -6.44
C VAL A 120 -1.02 -3.00 -5.09
N LEU A 121 0.30 -2.93 -5.05
CA LEU A 121 1.08 -2.68 -3.83
C LEU A 121 1.50 -1.22 -3.80
N MET A 122 1.10 -0.48 -2.78
CA MET A 122 1.45 0.92 -2.60
C MET A 122 2.53 1.06 -1.52
N GLY A 123 3.75 1.42 -1.91
CA GLY A 123 4.88 1.59 -0.99
C GLY A 123 5.92 2.55 -1.54
N GLY A 124 6.66 3.24 -0.67
CA GLY A 124 7.59 4.28 -1.09
C GLY A 124 8.92 4.34 -0.33
N CYS A 125 9.04 3.66 0.79
CA CYS A 125 10.25 3.67 1.61
C CYS A 125 11.05 2.37 1.51
N ASP A 126 12.31 2.43 1.88
CA ASP A 126 13.29 1.35 1.79
C ASP A 126 12.97 0.09 2.64
N LYS A 127 12.04 0.17 3.58
CA LYS A 127 11.52 -0.96 4.35
C LYS A 127 10.18 -1.46 3.83
N THR A 128 9.27 -0.56 3.46
CA THR A 128 7.94 -0.94 2.96
C THR A 128 8.00 -1.59 1.58
N VAL A 129 8.84 -1.06 0.67
CA VAL A 129 8.98 -1.61 -0.69
C VAL A 129 9.39 -3.08 -0.68
N PRO A 130 10.53 -3.48 -0.06
CA PRO A 130 10.92 -4.89 -0.04
C PRO A 130 9.93 -5.75 0.75
N ALA A 131 9.33 -5.25 1.84
CA ALA A 131 8.35 -6.02 2.60
C ALA A 131 7.11 -6.37 1.78
N LEU A 132 6.54 -5.40 1.07
CA LEU A 132 5.40 -5.62 0.19
C LEU A 132 5.71 -6.64 -0.91
N LEU A 133 6.88 -6.51 -1.55
CA LEU A 133 7.32 -7.43 -2.60
C LEU A 133 7.57 -8.84 -2.03
N MET A 134 8.26 -8.96 -0.90
CA MET A 134 8.51 -10.25 -0.25
C MET A 134 7.21 -11.00 0.04
N GLY A 135 6.24 -10.33 0.68
CA GLY A 135 4.96 -10.97 1.01
C GLY A 135 4.13 -11.32 -0.22
N ALA A 136 4.04 -10.41 -1.19
CA ALA A 136 3.24 -10.63 -2.38
C ALA A 136 3.80 -11.72 -3.30
N MET A 137 5.13 -11.85 -3.40
CA MET A 137 5.78 -12.90 -4.20
C MET A 137 5.57 -14.31 -3.65
N MET A 138 5.14 -14.45 -2.39
CA MET A 138 4.77 -15.74 -1.80
C MET A 138 3.37 -16.21 -2.23
N VAL A 139 2.63 -15.36 -2.94
CA VAL A 139 1.27 -15.66 -3.42
C VAL A 139 1.26 -15.62 -4.94
N ASP A 140 0.82 -16.71 -5.56
CA ASP A 140 0.78 -16.86 -7.02
C ASP A 140 -0.43 -16.11 -7.63
N ILE A 141 -0.35 -14.77 -7.63
CA ILE A 141 -1.33 -13.88 -8.26
C ILE A 141 -0.61 -12.74 -9.01
N PRO A 142 -1.22 -12.14 -10.03
CA PRO A 142 -0.67 -10.95 -10.70
C PRO A 142 -0.50 -9.77 -9.74
N ILE A 143 0.66 -9.12 -9.82
CA ILE A 143 1.01 -8.01 -8.94
C ILE A 143 1.45 -6.81 -9.77
N VAL A 144 1.02 -5.62 -9.38
CA VAL A 144 1.56 -4.34 -9.85
C VAL A 144 2.07 -3.56 -8.65
N PHE A 145 3.31 -3.09 -8.72
CA PHE A 145 3.87 -2.22 -7.68
C PHE A 145 3.72 -0.75 -8.08
N MET A 146 3.13 0.07 -7.22
CA MET A 146 2.98 1.51 -7.37
C MET A 146 3.85 2.22 -6.33
N PRO A 147 5.01 2.78 -6.74
CA PRO A 147 5.90 3.52 -5.85
C PRO A 147 5.30 4.87 -5.43
N GLY A 148 5.80 5.42 -4.32
CA GLY A 148 5.44 6.75 -3.87
C GLY A 148 5.85 7.88 -4.85
N GLY A 149 6.76 7.59 -5.75
CA GLY A 149 7.30 8.57 -6.70
C GLY A 149 8.60 9.23 -6.21
N ALA A 150 9.12 10.13 -7.02
CA ALA A 150 10.30 10.90 -6.68
C ALA A 150 9.96 11.97 -5.62
N MET A 151 10.84 12.17 -4.65
CA MET A 151 10.74 13.29 -3.73
C MET A 151 10.97 14.61 -4.45
N MET A 152 10.29 15.65 -4.02
CA MET A 152 10.60 17.01 -4.45
C MET A 152 12.01 17.38 -3.98
N ARG A 153 12.75 18.07 -4.84
CA ARG A 153 14.07 18.56 -4.47
C ARG A 153 13.90 19.70 -3.45
N ALA A 154 14.35 19.46 -2.23
CA ALA A 154 14.47 20.50 -1.22
C ALA A 154 15.85 21.17 -1.31
N SER A 155 15.95 22.41 -0.84
CA SER A 155 17.23 23.13 -0.74
C SER A 155 17.19 24.05 0.50
N TRP A 156 18.35 24.18 1.15
CA TRP A 156 18.55 25.10 2.25
C TRP A 156 19.85 25.86 2.02
N ARG A 157 19.81 27.19 2.12
CA ARG A 157 20.94 28.11 1.82
C ARG A 157 21.62 27.85 0.48
N GLY A 158 20.83 27.45 -0.54
CA GLY A 158 21.35 27.16 -1.89
C GLY A 158 21.92 25.74 -2.08
N GLU A 159 22.08 24.97 -1.02
CA GLU A 159 22.52 23.56 -1.09
C GLU A 159 21.36 22.60 -1.20
N PRO A 160 21.44 21.55 -2.03
CA PRO A 160 20.39 20.55 -2.14
C PRO A 160 20.34 19.71 -0.86
N LEU A 161 19.11 19.45 -0.39
CA LEU A 161 18.86 18.59 0.76
C LEU A 161 18.44 17.19 0.32
N ALA A 162 18.92 16.18 1.04
CA ALA A 162 18.47 14.79 0.95
C ALA A 162 17.73 14.39 2.23
N SER A 163 16.72 13.54 2.11
CA SER A 163 15.97 13.12 3.29
C SER A 163 16.83 12.25 4.21
N GLY A 164 16.81 12.53 5.48
CA GLY A 164 17.41 11.72 6.54
C GLY A 164 18.88 12.00 6.83
N SER A 165 19.78 11.93 5.84
CA SER A 165 21.22 12.15 6.06
C SER A 165 21.54 13.58 6.51
N ASP A 166 20.85 14.55 5.94
CA ASP A 166 21.12 15.97 6.25
C ASP A 166 20.61 16.37 7.62
N ALA A 167 19.56 15.74 8.14
CA ALA A 167 19.12 15.97 9.53
C ALA A 167 20.24 15.71 10.55
N TRP A 168 21.04 14.67 10.35
CA TRP A 168 22.20 14.37 11.22
C TRP A 168 23.33 15.37 11.07
N LYS A 169 23.60 15.81 9.84
CA LYS A 169 24.60 16.83 9.57
C LYS A 169 24.24 18.13 10.27
N TYR A 170 23.05 18.62 10.09
CA TYR A 170 22.59 19.87 10.70
C TYR A 170 22.45 19.78 12.21
N TRP A 171 22.03 18.64 12.73
CA TRP A 171 22.04 18.41 14.18
C TRP A 171 23.45 18.55 14.79
N ALA A 172 24.48 18.03 14.11
CA ALA A 172 25.87 18.16 14.53
C ALA A 172 26.35 19.63 14.47
N GLU A 173 25.98 20.36 13.43
CA GLU A 173 26.30 21.79 13.31
C GLU A 173 25.63 22.63 14.38
N ARG A 174 24.37 22.33 14.75
CA ARG A 174 23.65 22.95 15.88
C ARG A 174 24.42 22.75 17.20
N GLY A 175 24.93 21.56 17.45
CA GLY A 175 25.75 21.27 18.63
C GLY A 175 27.08 22.04 18.68
N GLY A 176 27.58 22.48 17.52
CA GLY A 176 28.78 23.32 17.37
C GLY A 176 28.57 24.82 17.59
N GLY A 177 27.34 25.28 17.91
CA GLY A 177 27.05 26.68 18.23
C GLY A 177 26.84 27.61 17.03
N ASN A 178 26.70 27.10 15.83
CA ASN A 178 26.31 27.79 14.59
C ASN A 178 24.86 27.42 14.27
N PRO A 179 24.10 28.20 13.70
CA PRO A 179 23.32 29.39 13.83
C PRO A 179 22.11 29.32 14.82
N PRO A 180 21.20 30.33 14.92
CA PRO A 180 20.09 30.33 15.86
C PRO A 180 19.09 29.17 15.59
N CYS A 181 18.45 28.67 16.66
CA CYS A 181 17.54 27.50 16.61
C CYS A 181 16.39 27.64 15.61
N GLU A 182 15.96 28.85 15.33
CA GLU A 182 14.83 29.17 14.45
C GLU A 182 15.08 28.78 12.97
N ASP A 183 16.34 28.72 12.55
CA ASP A 183 16.72 28.35 11.17
C ASP A 183 16.71 26.82 10.91
N TRP A 184 16.45 26.00 11.92
CA TRP A 184 16.60 24.54 11.82
C TRP A 184 15.28 23.76 11.81
N GLU A 185 14.17 24.43 12.07
CA GLU A 185 12.85 23.81 12.17
C GLU A 185 11.93 24.15 10.97
N ASP A 186 12.40 25.00 10.04
CA ASP A 186 11.75 25.29 8.76
C ASP A 186 12.17 24.31 7.66
#